data_ce479031c3225f7a7a8bf0af0fbf0f19
#
_entry.id   ce479031c3225f7a7a8bf0af0fbf0f19
#
_cell.length_a   1.000
_cell.length_b   1.000
_cell.length_c   1.000
_cell.angle_alpha   90.00
_cell.angle_beta   90.00
_cell.angle_gamma   90.00
#
_symmetry.space_group_name_H-M   'P 1'
#
loop_
_entity.id
_entity.type
_entity.pdbx_description
1 polymer ?
#
loop_
_entity_poly.entity_id
_entity_poly.type
_entity_poly.pdbx_seq_one_letter_code
_entity_poly.pdbx_strand_id
1 'polypeptide(L)'
;MELIVSLAMKFWMWTILIIVVILGAVVNLFDKKKAPCYTYKHKKMPVLIPIPIKTKGKGFWKGILLWLLGVRHWEVAEDFNYELNDKKFVIPAGFKFDGASIPKFLHPFFSPVGVLLMGGLVHDY
;
A
#
# COMPACT_ATOMS: atom_id res chain seq x y z
N MET A 1 -16.38 -37.91 25.20
CA MET A 1 -15.67 -36.70 25.69
C MET A 1 -15.08 -35.88 24.57
N GLU A 2 -14.48 -36.45 23.55
CA GLU A 2 -13.89 -35.76 22.40
C GLU A 2 -14.89 -34.92 21.58
N LEU A 3 -16.13 -35.40 21.44
CA LEU A 3 -17.18 -34.68 20.70
C LEU A 3 -17.56 -33.34 21.38
N ILE A 4 -17.61 -33.33 22.70
CA ILE A 4 -17.95 -32.12 23.49
C ILE A 4 -16.84 -31.11 23.42
N VAL A 5 -15.57 -31.56 23.47
CA VAL A 5 -14.39 -30.68 23.33
C VAL A 5 -14.32 -30.10 21.93
N SER A 6 -14.61 -30.89 20.89
CA SER A 6 -14.66 -30.43 19.50
C SER A 6 -15.76 -29.39 19.26
N LEU A 7 -16.95 -29.62 19.83
CA LEU A 7 -18.06 -28.66 19.78
C LEU A 7 -17.73 -27.37 20.54
N ALA A 8 -17.16 -27.48 21.72
CA ALA A 8 -16.73 -26.30 22.50
C ALA A 8 -15.66 -25.48 21.78
N MET A 9 -14.69 -26.13 21.11
CA MET A 9 -13.69 -25.43 20.29
C MET A 9 -14.30 -24.78 19.06
N LYS A 10 -15.27 -25.41 18.39
CA LYS A 10 -16.00 -24.75 17.29
C LYS A 10 -16.81 -23.55 17.75
N PHE A 11 -17.49 -23.67 18.90
CA PHE A 11 -18.25 -22.56 19.47
C PHE A 11 -17.35 -21.38 19.87
N TRP A 12 -16.16 -21.64 20.42
CA TRP A 12 -15.19 -20.64 20.80
C TRP A 12 -14.66 -19.84 19.58
N MET A 13 -14.39 -20.51 18.48
CA MET A 13 -13.97 -19.82 17.25
C MET A 13 -15.04 -18.87 16.70
N TRP A 14 -16.30 -19.28 16.71
CA TRP A 14 -17.42 -18.45 16.27
C TRP A 14 -17.65 -17.25 17.20
N THR A 15 -17.50 -17.42 18.50
CA THR A 15 -17.62 -16.31 19.47
C THR A 15 -16.50 -15.29 19.28
N ILE A 16 -15.27 -15.71 19.07
CA ILE A 16 -14.16 -14.80 18.77
C ILE A 16 -14.43 -14.03 17.47
N LEU A 17 -14.86 -14.69 16.42
CA LEU A 17 -15.16 -14.07 15.14
C LEU A 17 -16.27 -13.03 15.26
N ILE A 18 -17.34 -13.32 15.99
CA ILE A 18 -18.42 -12.38 16.27
C ILE A 18 -17.91 -11.17 17.07
N ILE A 19 -17.08 -11.38 18.09
CA ILE A 19 -16.50 -10.31 18.89
C ILE A 19 -15.63 -9.39 18.02
N VAL A 20 -14.80 -9.96 17.13
CA VAL A 20 -13.94 -9.18 16.22
C VAL A 20 -14.78 -8.36 15.24
N VAL A 21 -15.86 -8.94 14.71
CA VAL A 21 -16.77 -8.22 13.81
C VAL A 21 -17.49 -7.08 14.53
N ILE A 22 -17.98 -7.32 15.76
CA ILE A 22 -18.64 -6.28 16.57
C ILE A 22 -17.66 -5.18 16.93
N LEU A 23 -16.45 -5.52 17.38
CA LEU A 23 -15.40 -4.55 17.67
C LEU A 23 -15.05 -3.72 16.43
N GLY A 24 -14.90 -4.34 15.27
CA GLY A 24 -14.66 -3.64 14.01
C GLY A 24 -15.80 -2.70 13.63
N ALA A 25 -17.05 -3.12 13.82
CA ALA A 25 -18.23 -2.28 13.58
C ALA A 25 -18.30 -1.11 14.56
N VAL A 26 -18.01 -1.33 15.84
CA VAL A 26 -17.98 -0.29 16.88
C VAL A 26 -16.88 0.73 16.57
N VAL A 27 -15.66 0.29 16.27
CA VAL A 27 -14.56 1.19 15.87
C VAL A 27 -14.95 2.02 14.65
N ASN A 28 -15.57 1.40 13.64
CA ASN A 28 -16.02 2.09 12.44
C ASN A 28 -17.15 3.11 12.71
N LEU A 29 -17.98 2.87 13.72
CA LEU A 29 -19.01 3.83 14.14
C LEU A 29 -18.42 5.05 14.86
N PHE A 30 -17.34 4.84 15.64
CA PHE A 30 -16.64 5.93 16.32
C PHE A 30 -15.67 6.68 15.41
N ASP A 31 -15.16 6.05 14.35
CA ASP A 31 -14.21 6.63 13.41
C ASP A 31 -14.88 7.46 12.28
N LYS A 32 -16.16 7.82 12.45
CA LYS A 32 -16.85 8.79 11.59
C LYS A 32 -16.36 10.24 11.79
N LYS A 33 -15.09 10.45 12.07
CA LYS A 33 -14.44 11.72 11.76
C LYS A 33 -14.47 11.84 10.25
N LYS A 34 -15.29 12.77 9.74
CA LYS A 34 -15.30 13.13 8.32
C LYS A 34 -13.85 13.24 7.88
N ALA A 35 -13.41 12.26 7.08
CA ALA A 35 -12.09 12.36 6.46
C ALA A 35 -12.04 13.73 5.78
N PRO A 36 -11.02 14.54 6.03
CA PRO A 36 -10.89 15.85 5.39
C PRO A 36 -10.99 15.62 3.88
N CYS A 37 -11.94 16.29 3.23
CA CYS A 37 -12.12 16.18 1.80
C CYS A 37 -10.96 16.94 1.14
N TYR A 38 -9.91 16.23 0.78
CA TYR A 38 -8.80 16.78 0.03
C TYR A 38 -9.18 16.83 -1.46
N THR A 39 -9.14 18.02 -2.05
CA THR A 39 -9.32 18.17 -3.49
C THR A 39 -7.96 18.03 -4.17
N TYR A 40 -7.78 16.93 -4.90
CA TYR A 40 -6.57 16.65 -5.68
C TYR A 40 -6.85 16.87 -7.17
N LYS A 41 -6.04 17.67 -7.82
CA LYS A 41 -6.13 17.95 -9.26
C LYS A 41 -4.76 17.79 -9.90
N HIS A 42 -4.71 17.16 -11.05
CA HIS A 42 -3.50 17.07 -11.88
C HIS A 42 -3.90 17.22 -13.35
N LYS A 43 -3.03 17.83 -14.14
CA LYS A 43 -3.26 18.03 -15.58
C LYS A 43 -2.75 16.87 -16.43
N LYS A 44 -1.66 16.24 -16.01
CA LYS A 44 -0.98 15.16 -16.74
C LYS A 44 -0.52 14.11 -15.74
N MET A 45 -0.56 12.85 -16.12
CA MET A 45 0.03 11.77 -15.30
C MET A 45 1.54 11.92 -15.26
N PRO A 46 2.19 11.62 -14.11
CA PRO A 46 3.66 11.66 -14.03
C PRO A 46 4.27 10.58 -14.91
N VAL A 47 5.37 10.91 -15.55
CA VAL A 47 6.20 9.94 -16.26
C VAL A 47 7.18 9.33 -15.27
N LEU A 48 7.05 8.04 -15.02
CA LEU A 48 7.82 7.33 -13.99
C LEU A 48 8.71 6.26 -14.63
N ILE A 49 9.96 6.21 -14.23
CA ILE A 49 10.93 5.21 -14.66
C ILE A 49 11.15 4.22 -13.51
N PRO A 50 10.90 2.91 -13.72
CA PRO A 50 11.18 1.89 -12.72
C PRO A 50 12.70 1.69 -12.56
N ILE A 51 13.21 1.79 -11.34
CA ILE A 51 14.62 1.52 -11.04
C ILE A 51 14.77 0.01 -10.83
N PRO A 52 15.67 -0.67 -11.57
CA PRO A 52 15.86 -2.11 -11.44
C PRO A 52 16.46 -2.47 -10.08
N ILE A 53 15.93 -3.52 -9.45
CA ILE A 53 16.47 -4.06 -8.20
C ILE A 53 17.80 -4.74 -8.51
N LYS A 54 18.89 -4.26 -7.90
CA LYS A 54 20.24 -4.86 -8.06
C LYS A 54 20.31 -6.17 -7.30
N THR A 55 20.10 -7.29 -7.99
CA THR A 55 20.25 -8.65 -7.45
C THR A 55 21.57 -9.29 -7.83
N LYS A 56 22.31 -8.71 -8.77
CA LYS A 56 23.57 -9.23 -9.31
C LYS A 56 24.65 -9.27 -8.22
N GLY A 57 25.30 -10.42 -8.02
CA GLY A 57 26.37 -10.59 -7.02
C GLY A 57 25.88 -10.98 -5.61
N LYS A 58 24.58 -11.15 -5.40
CA LYS A 58 24.03 -11.67 -4.14
C LYS A 58 23.70 -13.15 -4.33
N GLY A 59 24.09 -13.99 -3.35
CA GLY A 59 23.86 -15.43 -3.41
C GLY A 59 22.42 -15.80 -3.75
N PHE A 60 22.20 -16.97 -4.33
CA PHE A 60 20.92 -17.44 -4.87
C PHE A 60 19.72 -17.20 -3.91
N TRP A 61 19.84 -17.60 -2.65
CA TRP A 61 18.79 -17.43 -1.63
C TRP A 61 18.52 -15.96 -1.28
N LYS A 62 19.56 -15.15 -1.16
CA LYS A 62 19.41 -13.70 -0.92
C LYS A 62 18.80 -13.00 -2.14
N GLY A 63 19.13 -13.47 -3.35
CA GLY A 63 18.55 -12.98 -4.60
C GLY A 63 17.05 -13.24 -4.66
N ILE A 64 16.61 -14.45 -4.33
CA ILE A 64 15.19 -14.81 -4.28
C ILE A 64 14.44 -13.99 -3.21
N LEU A 65 15.02 -13.88 -2.02
CA LEU A 65 14.40 -13.10 -0.93
C LEU A 65 14.24 -11.62 -1.30
N LEU A 66 15.27 -11.03 -1.89
CA LEU A 66 15.22 -9.66 -2.39
C LEU A 66 14.24 -9.49 -3.55
N TRP A 67 14.12 -10.50 -4.41
CA TRP A 67 13.15 -10.49 -5.48
C TRP A 67 11.71 -10.57 -4.94
N LEU A 68 11.47 -11.38 -3.91
CA LEU A 68 10.14 -11.59 -3.32
C LEU A 68 9.70 -10.41 -2.44
N LEU A 69 10.60 -9.90 -1.58
CA LEU A 69 10.32 -8.86 -0.60
C LEU A 69 10.85 -7.48 -1.02
N GLY A 70 11.68 -7.41 -2.07
CA GLY A 70 12.29 -6.16 -2.52
C GLY A 70 11.25 -5.17 -3.02
N VAL A 71 11.26 -3.98 -2.45
CA VAL A 71 10.44 -2.84 -2.90
C VAL A 71 11.04 -2.27 -4.17
N ARG A 72 10.20 -1.96 -5.16
CA ARG A 72 10.62 -1.33 -6.40
C ARG A 72 10.64 0.18 -6.22
N HIS A 73 11.79 0.78 -6.47
CA HIS A 73 11.93 2.23 -6.51
C HIS A 73 11.56 2.78 -7.88
N TRP A 74 11.04 3.97 -7.89
CA TRP A 74 10.64 4.71 -9.07
C TRP A 74 11.34 6.06 -9.09
N GLU A 75 11.61 6.56 -10.28
CA GLU A 75 12.18 7.89 -10.50
C GLU A 75 11.23 8.69 -11.40
N VAL A 76 11.00 9.93 -11.02
CA VAL A 76 10.19 10.86 -11.82
C VAL A 76 11.03 11.36 -12.99
N ALA A 77 10.57 11.12 -14.23
CA ALA A 77 11.31 11.47 -15.43
C ALA A 77 11.17 12.94 -15.85
N GLU A 78 10.01 13.54 -15.56
CA GLU A 78 9.70 14.93 -15.91
C GLU A 78 9.07 15.63 -14.70
N ASP A 79 9.19 16.95 -14.62
CA ASP A 79 8.56 17.73 -13.56
C ASP A 79 7.05 17.48 -13.52
N PHE A 80 6.55 17.06 -12.36
CA PHE A 80 5.14 16.74 -12.17
C PHE A 80 4.46 17.82 -11.33
N ASN A 81 3.46 18.46 -11.93
CA ASN A 81 2.67 19.50 -11.29
C ASN A 81 1.32 18.95 -10.82
N TYR A 82 1.01 19.15 -9.55
CA TYR A 82 -0.30 18.82 -8.99
C TYR A 82 -0.81 19.92 -8.05
N GLU A 83 -2.10 19.92 -7.82
CA GLU A 83 -2.77 20.85 -6.90
C GLU A 83 -3.44 20.05 -5.78
N LEU A 84 -3.18 20.44 -4.56
CA LEU A 84 -3.82 19.87 -3.37
C LEU A 84 -4.41 21.01 -2.54
N ASN A 85 -5.73 21.01 -2.34
CA ASN A 85 -6.45 22.08 -1.63
C ASN A 85 -6.11 23.49 -2.15
N ASP A 86 -6.12 23.64 -3.49
CA ASP A 86 -5.81 24.89 -4.22
C ASP A 86 -4.36 25.38 -4.05
N LYS A 87 -3.49 24.59 -3.44
CA LYS A 87 -2.03 24.83 -3.41
C LYS A 87 -1.36 24.03 -4.52
N LYS A 88 -0.47 24.69 -5.25
CA LYS A 88 0.30 24.09 -6.34
C LYS A 88 1.61 23.54 -5.82
N PHE A 89 1.91 22.31 -6.20
CA PHE A 89 3.15 21.61 -5.90
C PHE A 89 3.80 21.15 -7.19
N VAL A 90 5.13 21.13 -7.19
CA VAL A 90 5.94 20.67 -8.31
C VAL A 90 6.93 19.65 -7.78
N ILE A 91 6.82 18.42 -8.23
CA ILE A 91 7.80 17.38 -7.96
C ILE A 91 8.83 17.42 -9.07
N PRO A 92 10.11 17.68 -8.76
CA PRO A 92 11.14 17.81 -9.79
C PRO A 92 11.47 16.47 -10.44
N ALA A 93 11.89 16.51 -11.69
CA ALA A 93 12.47 15.37 -12.37
C ALA A 93 13.67 14.82 -11.58
N GLY A 94 13.85 13.51 -11.56
CA GLY A 94 14.89 12.84 -10.79
C GLY A 94 14.53 12.54 -9.33
N PHE A 95 13.35 12.95 -8.86
CA PHE A 95 12.87 12.55 -7.53
C PHE A 95 12.64 11.05 -7.47
N LYS A 96 13.21 10.39 -6.45
CA LYS A 96 13.13 8.94 -6.26
C LYS A 96 12.26 8.62 -5.06
N PHE A 97 11.34 7.69 -5.24
CA PHE A 97 10.45 7.21 -4.19
C PHE A 97 10.26 5.71 -4.30
N ASP A 98 9.83 5.07 -3.25
CA ASP A 98 9.65 3.61 -3.22
C ASP A 98 8.26 3.15 -3.69
N GLY A 99 7.43 4.07 -4.14
CA GLY A 99 6.10 3.81 -4.67
C GLY A 99 5.15 3.32 -3.60
N ALA A 100 4.17 2.52 -4.01
CA ALA A 100 3.38 1.75 -3.06
C ALA A 100 4.24 0.57 -2.59
N SER A 101 4.73 0.61 -1.35
CA SER A 101 5.59 -0.42 -0.73
C SER A 101 4.81 -1.73 -0.51
N ILE A 102 4.26 -2.29 -1.58
CA ILE A 102 3.48 -3.53 -1.55
C ILE A 102 4.40 -4.70 -1.88
N PRO A 103 4.54 -5.68 -0.97
CA PRO A 103 5.27 -6.91 -1.25
C PRO A 103 4.73 -7.62 -2.50
N LYS A 104 5.61 -8.21 -3.31
CA LYS A 104 5.22 -8.78 -4.62
C LYS A 104 4.18 -9.89 -4.54
N PHE A 105 4.13 -10.63 -3.44
CA PHE A 105 3.11 -11.68 -3.25
C PHE A 105 1.68 -11.11 -3.10
N LEU A 106 1.53 -9.81 -2.78
CA LEU A 106 0.24 -9.13 -2.71
C LEU A 106 -0.16 -8.44 -4.03
N HIS A 107 0.74 -8.37 -5.04
CA HIS A 107 0.45 -7.75 -6.32
C HIS A 107 -0.78 -8.30 -7.07
N PRO A 108 -1.16 -9.60 -6.96
CA PRO A 108 -2.40 -10.09 -7.55
C PRO A 108 -3.65 -9.45 -6.95
N PHE A 109 -3.57 -9.00 -5.69
CA PHE A 109 -4.69 -8.39 -4.97
C PHE A 109 -4.64 -6.86 -5.01
N PHE A 110 -3.43 -6.29 -4.99
CA PHE A 110 -3.21 -4.85 -4.99
C PHE A 110 -2.26 -4.48 -6.12
N SER A 111 -2.77 -3.74 -7.11
CA SER A 111 -1.90 -3.22 -8.16
C SER A 111 -0.96 -2.15 -7.60
N PRO A 112 0.37 -2.33 -7.71
CA PRO A 112 1.34 -1.33 -7.26
C PRO A 112 1.43 -0.12 -8.18
N VAL A 113 0.64 -0.09 -9.25
CA VAL A 113 0.57 0.98 -10.25
C VAL A 113 -0.78 1.69 -10.18
N GLY A 114 -0.89 2.83 -10.83
CA GLY A 114 -2.11 3.63 -10.86
C GLY A 114 -2.27 4.49 -9.60
N VAL A 115 -3.44 4.45 -8.99
CA VAL A 115 -3.78 5.34 -7.85
C VAL A 115 -2.85 5.15 -6.65
N LEU A 116 -2.45 3.91 -6.34
CA LEU A 116 -1.55 3.63 -5.23
C LEU A 116 -0.14 4.19 -5.48
N LEU A 117 0.35 4.12 -6.71
CA LEU A 117 1.65 4.69 -7.09
C LEU A 117 1.64 6.22 -7.00
N MET A 118 0.54 6.84 -7.44
CA MET A 118 0.33 8.29 -7.31
C MET A 118 0.25 8.72 -5.85
N GLY A 119 -0.47 7.96 -5.02
CA GLY A 119 -0.55 8.19 -3.58
C GLY A 119 0.82 8.13 -2.91
N GLY A 120 1.65 7.15 -3.26
CA GLY A 120 3.02 7.03 -2.78
C GLY A 120 3.88 8.24 -3.20
N LEU A 121 3.81 8.66 -4.46
CA LEU A 121 4.55 9.82 -4.95
C LEU A 121 4.21 11.11 -4.19
N VAL A 122 2.92 11.37 -3.95
CA VAL A 122 2.46 12.58 -3.23
C VAL A 122 2.74 12.49 -1.73
N HIS A 123 2.77 11.27 -1.17
CA HIS A 123 3.07 11.06 0.25
C HIS A 123 4.56 11.25 0.56
N ASP A 124 5.44 10.80 -0.33
CA ASP A 124 6.89 10.80 -0.11
C ASP A 124 7.54 12.16 -0.43
N TYR A 125 6.84 13.02 -1.19
CA TYR A 125 7.27 14.39 -1.50
C TYR A 125 6.76 15.40 -0.48
#